data_72054d78b961c33ca76d3c52690bf7ec
#
_entry.id   72054d78b961c33ca76d3c52690bf7ec
#
_cell.length_a   1.000
_cell.length_b   1.000
_cell.length_c   1.000
_cell.angle_alpha   90.00
_cell.angle_beta   90.00
_cell.angle_gamma   90.00
#
_symmetry.space_group_name_H-M   'P 1'
#
loop_
_entity.id
_entity.type
_entity.pdbx_description
1 polymer ?
#
loop_
_entity_poly.entity_id
_entity_poly.type
_entity_poly.pdbx_seq_one_letter_code
_entity_poly.pdbx_strand_id
1 'polypeptide(L)'
;NFIALMLILTMAMNIHMSTRFLQLRKDHPTKDNFEIISLTTNKMFWPILYTVFTTVFAFLSLIFSGIKPIIDFGWMMTFGLITSFIVTFTLLPTLLNFAPTKNISLKKEQESKITNFLSLLSLNNKNTIFGVTGVVIILSIIGISKLEVENSFINYFNKNTEIYKGMKLIDEELGGTTPLEVIL
;
A
#
# COMPACT_ATOMS: atom_id res chain seq x y z
N ASN A 1 -12.18 -1.65 -7.01
CA ASN A 1 -10.73 -1.70 -6.68
C ASN A 1 -10.38 -2.28 -5.30
N PHE A 2 -11.37 -2.62 -4.45
CA PHE A 2 -11.16 -3.19 -3.12
C PHE A 2 -10.28 -4.45 -3.14
N ILE A 3 -10.62 -5.43 -3.99
CA ILE A 3 -9.91 -6.73 -4.09
C ILE A 3 -8.44 -6.53 -4.44
N ALA A 4 -8.14 -5.67 -5.41
CA ALA A 4 -6.77 -5.40 -5.83
C ALA A 4 -5.92 -4.80 -4.70
N LEU A 5 -6.45 -3.82 -3.96
CA LEU A 5 -5.80 -3.21 -2.80
C LEU A 5 -5.55 -4.22 -1.69
N MET A 6 -6.55 -5.03 -1.34
CA MET A 6 -6.41 -6.07 -0.33
C MET A 6 -5.36 -7.11 -0.70
N LEU A 7 -5.32 -7.50 -1.98
CA LEU A 7 -4.34 -8.45 -2.49
C LEU A 7 -2.91 -7.91 -2.35
N ILE A 8 -2.69 -6.65 -2.74
CA ILE A 8 -1.37 -6.00 -2.64
C ILE A 8 -0.91 -5.92 -1.19
N LEU A 9 -1.78 -5.47 -0.27
CA LEU A 9 -1.44 -5.30 1.14
C LEU A 9 -1.16 -6.65 1.81
N THR A 10 -1.98 -7.67 1.53
CA THR A 10 -1.77 -9.02 2.06
C THR A 10 -0.49 -9.66 1.50
N MET A 11 -0.22 -9.49 0.19
CA MET A 11 1.03 -9.94 -0.43
C MET A 11 2.25 -9.29 0.22
N ALA A 12 2.19 -8.00 0.50
CA ALA A 12 3.30 -7.30 1.15
C ALA A 12 3.63 -7.90 2.53
N MET A 13 2.62 -8.16 3.37
CA MET A 13 2.81 -8.83 4.68
C MET A 13 3.43 -10.22 4.52
N ASN A 14 2.91 -11.02 3.59
CA ASN A 14 3.40 -12.37 3.35
C ASN A 14 4.84 -12.38 2.81
N ILE A 15 5.20 -11.47 1.92
CA ILE A 15 6.56 -11.33 1.39
C ILE A 15 7.53 -10.96 2.51
N HIS A 16 7.20 -9.98 3.36
CA HIS A 16 8.06 -9.60 4.49
C HIS A 16 8.30 -10.78 5.43
N MET A 17 7.26 -11.51 5.79
CA MET A 17 7.38 -12.66 6.68
C MET A 17 8.17 -13.81 6.04
N SER A 18 7.91 -14.13 4.78
CA SER A 18 8.64 -15.17 4.03
C SER A 18 10.10 -14.83 3.83
N THR A 19 10.41 -13.58 3.49
CA THR A 19 11.80 -13.10 3.34
C THR A 19 12.55 -13.21 4.66
N ARG A 20 11.91 -12.83 5.77
CA ARG A 20 12.50 -12.95 7.09
C ARG A 20 12.75 -14.40 7.51
N PHE A 21 11.80 -15.28 7.20
CA PHE A 21 11.98 -16.72 7.41
C PHE A 21 13.20 -17.26 6.65
N LEU A 22 13.35 -16.91 5.37
CA LEU A 22 14.49 -17.32 4.55
C LEU A 22 15.82 -16.78 5.09
N GLN A 23 15.86 -15.53 5.56
CA GLN A 23 17.04 -14.94 6.19
C GLN A 23 17.44 -15.70 7.46
N LEU A 24 16.48 -15.91 8.37
CA LEU A 24 16.74 -16.62 9.63
C LEU A 24 17.13 -18.08 9.39
N ARG A 25 16.59 -18.71 8.36
CA ARG A 25 17.02 -20.07 7.95
C ARG A 25 18.46 -20.10 7.46
N LYS A 26 18.89 -19.06 6.75
CA LYS A 26 20.29 -18.90 6.30
C LYS A 26 21.23 -18.65 7.47
N ASP A 27 20.82 -17.79 8.41
CA ASP A 27 21.64 -17.42 9.56
C ASP A 27 21.79 -18.57 10.57
N HIS A 28 20.77 -19.46 10.64
CA HIS A 28 20.73 -20.59 11.58
C HIS A 28 20.43 -21.92 10.88
N PRO A 29 21.37 -22.46 10.09
CA PRO A 29 21.12 -23.68 9.29
C PRO A 29 20.88 -24.93 10.11
N THR A 30 21.35 -24.97 11.36
CA THR A 30 21.28 -26.11 12.28
C THR A 30 20.00 -26.16 13.12
N LYS A 31 19.23 -25.05 13.16
CA LYS A 31 18.01 -24.98 13.94
C LYS A 31 16.87 -25.74 13.28
N ASP A 32 15.99 -26.29 14.12
CA ASP A 32 14.77 -26.92 13.65
C ASP A 32 13.83 -25.92 12.95
N ASN A 33 13.01 -26.44 12.01
CA ASN A 33 12.09 -25.61 11.25
C ASN A 33 11.09 -24.87 12.14
N PHE A 34 10.58 -25.55 13.16
CA PHE A 34 9.66 -24.95 14.13
C PHE A 34 10.27 -23.77 14.90
N GLU A 35 11.54 -23.90 15.33
CA GLU A 35 12.24 -22.79 16.00
C GLU A 35 12.40 -21.57 15.10
N ILE A 36 12.74 -21.78 13.82
CA ILE A 36 12.90 -20.69 12.86
C ILE A 36 11.57 -20.01 12.57
N ILE A 37 10.48 -20.77 12.43
CA ILE A 37 9.13 -20.22 12.25
C ILE A 37 8.74 -19.38 13.47
N SER A 38 8.95 -19.91 14.67
CA SER A 38 8.66 -19.20 15.92
C SER A 38 9.44 -17.88 16.03
N LEU A 39 10.75 -17.93 15.75
CA LEU A 39 11.60 -16.72 15.72
C LEU A 39 11.15 -15.71 14.67
N THR A 40 10.74 -16.19 13.48
CA THR A 40 10.23 -15.33 12.40
C THR A 40 8.95 -14.63 12.83
N THR A 41 8.00 -15.40 13.34
CA THR A 41 6.70 -14.89 13.79
C THR A 41 6.88 -13.83 14.88
N ASN A 42 7.69 -14.11 15.90
CA ASN A 42 7.95 -13.17 16.99
C ASN A 42 8.64 -11.88 16.51
N LYS A 43 9.64 -11.99 15.61
CA LYS A 43 10.36 -10.81 15.10
C LYS A 43 9.51 -9.95 14.15
N MET A 44 8.60 -10.56 13.39
CA MET A 44 7.78 -9.86 12.40
C MET A 44 6.44 -9.39 12.95
N PHE A 45 6.03 -9.87 14.13
CA PHE A 45 4.73 -9.51 14.72
C PHE A 45 4.59 -8.00 14.90
N TRP A 46 5.49 -7.39 15.64
CA TRP A 46 5.41 -5.96 15.94
C TRP A 46 5.53 -5.05 14.70
N PRO A 47 6.51 -5.24 13.79
CA PRO A 47 6.60 -4.43 12.59
C PRO A 47 5.34 -4.52 11.71
N ILE A 48 4.82 -5.72 11.50
CA ILE A 48 3.61 -5.91 10.69
C ILE A 48 2.37 -5.35 11.41
N LEU A 49 2.26 -5.55 12.73
CA LEU A 49 1.18 -4.99 13.53
C LEU A 49 1.12 -3.46 13.43
N TYR A 50 2.26 -2.77 13.58
CA TYR A 50 2.32 -1.32 13.42
C TYR A 50 1.92 -0.87 12.02
N THR A 51 2.34 -1.59 10.98
CA THR A 51 1.94 -1.29 9.60
C THR A 51 0.43 -1.43 9.43
N VAL A 52 -0.16 -2.50 9.97
CA VAL A 52 -1.62 -2.71 9.93
C VAL A 52 -2.34 -1.61 10.70
N PHE A 53 -1.87 -1.24 11.90
CA PHE A 53 -2.46 -0.17 12.70
C PHE A 53 -2.47 1.16 11.94
N THR A 54 -1.33 1.58 11.41
CA THR A 54 -1.25 2.86 10.67
C THR A 54 -2.16 2.86 9.45
N THR A 55 -2.26 1.75 8.74
CA THR A 55 -3.11 1.62 7.57
C THR A 55 -4.60 1.57 7.95
N VAL A 56 -4.96 0.88 9.03
CA VAL A 56 -6.32 0.87 9.59
C VAL A 56 -6.75 2.28 9.97
N PHE A 57 -5.91 3.05 10.68
CA PHE A 57 -6.22 4.44 11.03
C PHE A 57 -6.40 5.32 9.78
N ALA A 58 -5.59 5.11 8.74
CA ALA A 58 -5.74 5.82 7.48
C ALA A 58 -7.12 5.55 6.83
N PHE A 59 -7.57 4.28 6.80
CA PHE A 59 -8.89 3.94 6.26
C PHE A 59 -10.04 4.37 7.16
N LEU A 60 -9.87 4.32 8.49
CA LEU A 60 -10.87 4.83 9.43
C LEU A 60 -11.07 6.35 9.30
N SER A 61 -10.04 7.09 8.89
CA SER A 61 -10.19 8.54 8.66
C SER A 61 -11.19 8.86 7.52
N LEU A 62 -11.41 7.93 6.59
CA LEU A 62 -12.39 8.08 5.50
C LEU A 62 -13.84 8.10 6.01
N ILE A 63 -14.10 7.59 7.21
CA ILE A 63 -15.44 7.61 7.85
C ILE A 63 -15.94 9.05 8.05
N PHE A 64 -15.01 10.00 8.22
CA PHE A 64 -15.34 11.41 8.42
C PHE A 64 -15.57 12.18 7.11
N SER A 65 -15.50 11.51 5.94
CA SER A 65 -15.63 12.18 4.63
C SER A 65 -17.05 12.69 4.33
N GLY A 66 -18.08 12.19 5.03
CA GLY A 66 -19.49 12.52 4.74
C GLY A 66 -20.06 11.87 3.47
N ILE A 67 -19.25 11.16 2.67
CA ILE A 67 -19.63 10.54 1.41
C ILE A 67 -19.81 9.03 1.63
N LYS A 68 -21.04 8.53 1.53
CA LYS A 68 -21.37 7.13 1.85
C LYS A 68 -20.50 6.07 1.18
N PRO A 69 -20.21 6.09 -0.12
CA PRO A 69 -19.32 5.12 -0.76
C PRO A 69 -17.89 5.11 -0.20
N ILE A 70 -17.39 6.27 0.24
CA ILE A 70 -16.06 6.40 0.85
C ILE A 70 -16.05 5.83 2.26
N ILE A 71 -17.10 6.07 3.03
CA ILE A 71 -17.30 5.51 4.37
C ILE A 71 -17.35 3.98 4.30
N ASP A 72 -18.18 3.44 3.40
CA ASP A 72 -18.33 1.99 3.22
C ASP A 72 -16.98 1.35 2.81
N PHE A 73 -16.23 2.00 1.92
CA PHE A 73 -14.89 1.58 1.53
C PHE A 73 -13.91 1.58 2.72
N GLY A 74 -13.94 2.61 3.57
CA GLY A 74 -13.12 2.70 4.78
C GLY A 74 -13.38 1.52 5.74
N TRP A 75 -14.63 1.19 5.99
CA TRP A 75 -15.01 0.04 6.81
C TRP A 75 -14.57 -1.30 6.19
N MET A 76 -14.85 -1.52 4.91
CA MET A 76 -14.45 -2.74 4.21
C MET A 76 -12.94 -2.96 4.26
N MET A 77 -12.15 -1.90 4.03
CA MET A 77 -10.69 -1.98 4.08
C MET A 77 -10.19 -2.28 5.50
N THR A 78 -10.77 -1.66 6.51
CA THR A 78 -10.41 -1.88 7.91
C THR A 78 -10.61 -3.33 8.32
N PHE A 79 -11.81 -3.88 8.11
CA PHE A 79 -12.10 -5.29 8.44
C PHE A 79 -11.26 -6.25 7.61
N GLY A 80 -11.06 -5.95 6.32
CA GLY A 80 -10.23 -6.74 5.43
C GLY A 80 -8.78 -6.81 5.91
N LEU A 81 -8.18 -5.70 6.34
CA LEU A 81 -6.81 -5.66 6.86
C LEU A 81 -6.64 -6.44 8.16
N ILE A 82 -7.58 -6.31 9.10
CA ILE A 82 -7.57 -7.06 10.35
C ILE A 82 -7.65 -8.57 10.06
N THR A 83 -8.56 -8.97 9.19
CA THR A 83 -8.69 -10.37 8.76
C THR A 83 -7.42 -10.87 8.07
N SER A 84 -6.84 -10.09 7.15
CA SER A 84 -5.58 -10.43 6.49
C SER A 84 -4.42 -10.60 7.47
N PHE A 85 -4.33 -9.75 8.48
CA PHE A 85 -3.32 -9.88 9.53
C PHE A 85 -3.47 -11.20 10.28
N ILE A 86 -4.67 -11.54 10.74
CA ILE A 86 -4.96 -12.78 11.46
C ILE A 86 -4.61 -13.99 10.57
N VAL A 87 -5.07 -13.98 9.32
CA VAL A 87 -4.80 -15.07 8.36
C VAL A 87 -3.31 -15.21 8.08
N THR A 88 -2.58 -14.10 7.91
CA THR A 88 -1.12 -14.14 7.68
C THR A 88 -0.39 -14.77 8.86
N PHE A 89 -0.74 -14.44 10.09
CA PHE A 89 -0.06 -14.98 11.28
C PHE A 89 -0.51 -16.38 11.69
N THR A 90 -1.63 -16.86 11.19
CA THR A 90 -2.11 -18.25 11.44
C THR A 90 -1.76 -19.18 10.30
N LEU A 91 -2.11 -18.79 9.07
CA LEU A 91 -1.97 -19.67 7.90
C LEU A 91 -0.52 -19.77 7.41
N LEU A 92 0.19 -18.63 7.30
CA LEU A 92 1.55 -18.64 6.73
C LEU A 92 2.56 -19.45 7.55
N PRO A 93 2.65 -19.33 8.89
CA PRO A 93 3.49 -20.18 9.71
C PRO A 93 3.16 -21.67 9.55
N THR A 94 1.88 -22.01 9.48
CA THR A 94 1.44 -23.39 9.27
C THR A 94 1.89 -23.91 7.90
N LEU A 95 1.75 -23.12 6.84
CA LEU A 95 2.20 -23.49 5.49
C LEU A 95 3.74 -23.63 5.43
N LEU A 96 4.49 -22.76 6.10
CA LEU A 96 5.95 -22.83 6.16
C LEU A 96 6.43 -24.09 6.89
N ASN A 97 5.64 -24.62 7.83
CA ASN A 97 5.98 -25.86 8.50
C ASN A 97 5.88 -27.09 7.59
N PHE A 98 4.96 -27.07 6.62
CA PHE A 98 4.82 -28.11 5.60
C PHE A 98 5.81 -27.97 4.44
N ALA A 99 6.48 -26.83 4.31
CA ALA A 99 7.41 -26.60 3.21
C ALA A 99 8.67 -27.48 3.38
N PRO A 100 9.13 -28.19 2.31
CA PRO A 100 10.33 -28.99 2.37
C PRO A 100 11.56 -28.10 2.51
N THR A 101 12.12 -28.05 3.71
CA THR A 101 13.24 -27.15 4.06
C THR A 101 14.60 -27.70 3.68
N LYS A 102 14.70 -28.99 3.32
CA LYS A 102 15.97 -29.74 3.18
C LYS A 102 16.83 -29.32 1.98
N ASN A 103 16.29 -28.62 1.01
CA ASN A 103 16.99 -28.22 -0.21
C ASN A 103 16.66 -26.79 -0.67
N ILE A 104 16.46 -25.86 0.26
CA ILE A 104 16.54 -24.46 -0.12
C ILE A 104 18.01 -24.18 -0.41
N SER A 105 18.46 -24.54 -1.61
CA SER A 105 19.67 -24.00 -2.19
C SER A 105 19.42 -22.50 -2.29
N LEU A 106 19.80 -21.79 -1.25
CA LEU A 106 19.83 -20.34 -1.26
C LEU A 106 20.85 -19.99 -2.33
N LYS A 107 20.38 -19.90 -3.58
CA LYS A 107 21.15 -19.28 -4.64
C LYS A 107 21.73 -18.02 -4.01
N LYS A 108 23.08 -17.95 -3.99
CA LYS A 108 23.79 -16.74 -3.56
C LYS A 108 23.02 -15.58 -4.17
N GLU A 109 22.46 -14.75 -3.31
CA GLU A 109 21.66 -13.58 -3.75
C GLU A 109 22.52 -12.89 -4.80
N GLN A 110 22.10 -12.99 -6.04
CA GLN A 110 22.81 -12.34 -7.13
C GLN A 110 22.57 -10.87 -6.87
N GLU A 111 23.55 -10.23 -6.23
CA GLU A 111 23.49 -8.81 -5.91
C GLU A 111 23.08 -8.08 -7.17
N SER A 112 21.86 -7.59 -7.19
CA SER A 112 21.35 -6.86 -8.35
C SER A 112 22.28 -5.68 -8.59
N LYS A 113 22.81 -5.54 -9.79
CA LYS A 113 23.66 -4.40 -10.19
C LYS A 113 23.00 -3.06 -9.83
N ILE A 114 21.68 -3.02 -9.90
CA ILE A 114 20.86 -1.84 -9.54
C ILE A 114 20.96 -1.59 -8.02
N THR A 115 20.79 -2.61 -7.19
CA THR A 115 20.86 -2.48 -5.73
C THR A 115 22.23 -2.04 -5.27
N ASN A 116 23.30 -2.60 -5.84
CA ASN A 116 24.68 -2.19 -5.55
C ASN A 116 24.95 -0.76 -6.00
N PHE A 117 24.50 -0.37 -7.20
CA PHE A 117 24.62 1.00 -7.68
C PHE A 117 23.93 2.00 -6.75
N LEU A 118 22.68 1.72 -6.34
CA LEU A 118 21.93 2.57 -5.41
C LEU A 118 22.58 2.62 -4.03
N SER A 119 23.10 1.50 -3.53
CA SER A 119 23.82 1.44 -2.26
C SER A 119 25.09 2.28 -2.28
N LEU A 120 25.91 2.14 -3.32
CA LEU A 120 27.13 2.94 -3.51
C LEU A 120 26.82 4.43 -3.65
N LEU A 121 25.79 4.76 -4.41
CA LEU A 121 25.34 6.15 -4.60
C LEU A 121 24.87 6.75 -3.26
N SER A 122 24.15 5.97 -2.45
CA SER A 122 23.69 6.40 -1.13
C SER A 122 24.83 6.61 -0.14
N LEU A 123 25.83 5.72 -0.13
CA LEU A 123 26.93 5.80 0.81
C LEU A 123 27.95 6.88 0.45
N ASN A 124 28.26 7.03 -0.85
CA ASN A 124 29.32 7.95 -1.28
C ASN A 124 28.85 9.38 -1.48
N ASN A 125 27.59 9.62 -1.82
CA ASN A 125 27.08 10.92 -2.23
C ASN A 125 25.92 11.41 -1.35
N LYS A 126 26.05 11.27 -0.01
CA LYS A 126 25.00 11.67 0.94
C LYS A 126 24.54 13.14 0.73
N ASN A 127 25.47 14.07 0.50
CA ASN A 127 25.16 15.49 0.31
C ASN A 127 24.36 15.73 -0.98
N THR A 128 24.68 15.01 -2.05
CA THR A 128 23.93 15.07 -3.32
C THR A 128 22.51 14.54 -3.13
N ILE A 129 22.33 13.46 -2.38
CA ILE A 129 21.00 12.91 -2.08
C ILE A 129 20.17 13.91 -1.27
N PHE A 130 20.76 14.51 -0.22
CA PHE A 130 20.07 15.56 0.54
C PHE A 130 19.68 16.76 -0.34
N GLY A 131 20.57 17.17 -1.24
CA GLY A 131 20.29 18.25 -2.20
C GLY A 131 19.13 17.90 -3.13
N VAL A 132 19.15 16.71 -3.75
CA VAL A 132 18.07 16.25 -4.64
C VAL A 132 16.75 16.13 -3.87
N THR A 133 16.77 15.56 -2.66
CA THR A 133 15.58 15.46 -1.82
C THR A 133 15.01 16.83 -1.47
N GLY A 134 15.88 17.80 -1.14
CA GLY A 134 15.47 19.19 -0.90
C GLY A 134 14.78 19.81 -2.11
N VAL A 135 15.35 19.63 -3.30
CA VAL A 135 14.72 20.10 -4.56
C VAL A 135 13.36 19.45 -4.78
N VAL A 136 13.25 18.13 -4.59
CA VAL A 136 11.97 17.43 -4.73
C VAL A 136 10.92 17.95 -3.75
N ILE A 137 11.31 18.21 -2.49
CA ILE A 137 10.40 18.79 -1.48
C ILE A 137 9.90 20.17 -1.93
N ILE A 138 10.80 21.03 -2.40
CA ILE A 138 10.42 22.38 -2.87
C ILE A 138 9.47 22.30 -4.06
N LEU A 139 9.76 21.43 -5.04
CA LEU A 139 8.89 21.20 -6.19
C LEU A 139 7.51 20.64 -5.76
N SER A 140 7.49 19.77 -4.76
CA SER A 140 6.23 19.22 -4.20
C SER A 140 5.40 20.31 -3.54
N ILE A 141 6.01 21.20 -2.77
CA ILE A 141 5.30 22.34 -2.14
C ILE A 141 4.70 23.25 -3.21
N ILE A 142 5.48 23.58 -4.24
CA ILE A 142 5.00 24.40 -5.37
C ILE A 142 3.86 23.67 -6.12
N GLY A 143 3.98 22.36 -6.32
CA GLY A 143 2.93 21.54 -6.95
C GLY A 143 1.63 21.53 -6.14
N ILE A 144 1.73 21.34 -4.82
CA ILE A 144 0.58 21.36 -3.91
C ILE A 144 -0.12 22.74 -3.93
N SER A 145 0.64 23.82 -3.94
CA SER A 145 0.06 25.18 -3.97
C SER A 145 -0.70 25.52 -5.26
N LYS A 146 -0.46 24.75 -6.34
CA LYS A 146 -1.16 24.89 -7.63
C LYS A 146 -2.24 23.84 -7.85
N LEU A 147 -2.53 23.03 -6.85
CA LEU A 147 -3.50 21.95 -6.94
C LEU A 147 -4.91 22.56 -6.81
N GLU A 148 -5.68 22.51 -7.87
CA GLU A 148 -7.10 22.86 -7.87
C GLU A 148 -7.90 21.57 -7.66
N VAL A 149 -8.78 21.59 -6.65
CA VAL A 149 -9.69 20.48 -6.40
C VAL A 149 -10.91 20.64 -7.31
N GLU A 150 -10.87 19.99 -8.46
CA GLU A 150 -11.98 19.97 -9.38
C GLU A 150 -12.94 18.84 -9.03
N ASN A 151 -14.14 19.19 -8.56
CA ASN A 151 -15.16 18.25 -8.11
C ASN A 151 -16.28 18.07 -9.15
N SER A 152 -16.02 18.40 -10.43
CA SER A 152 -16.99 18.28 -11.49
C SER A 152 -17.12 16.82 -11.96
N PHE A 153 -18.30 16.22 -11.73
CA PHE A 153 -18.62 14.86 -12.19
C PHE A 153 -18.50 14.68 -13.71
N ILE A 154 -18.64 15.76 -14.48
CA ILE A 154 -18.59 15.76 -15.94
C ILE A 154 -17.21 15.31 -16.43
N ASN A 155 -16.14 15.70 -15.74
CA ASN A 155 -14.76 15.42 -16.12
C ASN A 155 -14.32 13.95 -15.90
N TYR A 156 -15.16 13.12 -15.24
CA TYR A 156 -14.92 11.68 -15.13
C TYR A 156 -15.27 10.92 -16.42
N PHE A 157 -16.03 11.54 -17.33
CA PHE A 157 -16.41 10.91 -18.58
C PHE A 157 -15.50 11.33 -19.72
N ASN A 158 -15.24 10.40 -20.65
CA ASN A 158 -14.45 10.71 -21.82
C ASN A 158 -15.19 11.76 -22.69
N LYS A 159 -14.49 12.81 -23.11
CA LYS A 159 -15.03 13.95 -23.87
C LYS A 159 -15.78 13.56 -25.15
N ASN A 160 -15.51 12.37 -25.67
CA ASN A 160 -16.15 11.86 -26.91
C ASN A 160 -17.47 11.13 -26.65
N THR A 161 -17.85 10.88 -25.40
CA THR A 161 -19.09 10.16 -25.05
C THR A 161 -20.31 11.09 -25.14
N GLU A 162 -21.45 10.53 -25.51
CA GLU A 162 -22.72 11.28 -25.55
C GLU A 162 -23.11 11.76 -24.15
N ILE A 163 -22.78 11.00 -23.11
CA ILE A 163 -23.00 11.38 -21.71
C ILE A 163 -22.25 12.66 -21.37
N TYR A 164 -20.97 12.77 -21.75
CA TYR A 164 -20.19 14.00 -21.52
C TYR A 164 -20.81 15.20 -22.24
N LYS A 165 -21.17 15.03 -23.52
CA LYS A 165 -21.77 16.09 -24.32
C LYS A 165 -23.11 16.56 -23.77
N GLY A 166 -23.97 15.62 -23.36
CA GLY A 166 -25.26 15.92 -22.75
C GLY A 166 -25.13 16.61 -21.40
N MET A 167 -24.26 16.13 -20.52
CA MET A 167 -24.02 16.77 -19.22
C MET A 167 -23.39 18.15 -19.36
N LYS A 168 -22.50 18.33 -20.32
CA LYS A 168 -21.89 19.64 -20.62
C LYS A 168 -22.91 20.66 -21.12
N LEU A 169 -23.83 20.24 -21.99
CA LEU A 169 -24.91 21.09 -22.47
C LEU A 169 -25.82 21.52 -21.30
N ILE A 170 -26.15 20.60 -20.39
CA ILE A 170 -26.97 20.91 -19.21
C ILE A 170 -26.22 21.89 -18.27
N ASP A 171 -24.92 21.74 -18.13
CA ASP A 171 -24.09 22.59 -17.27
C ASP A 171 -23.98 24.03 -17.84
N GLU A 172 -23.83 24.16 -19.16
CA GLU A 172 -23.67 25.45 -19.84
C GLU A 172 -25.01 26.19 -20.06
N GLU A 173 -26.10 25.46 -20.35
CA GLU A 173 -27.36 26.10 -20.75
C GLU A 173 -28.46 26.07 -19.67
N LEU A 174 -28.38 25.15 -18.69
CA LEU A 174 -29.43 24.98 -17.68
C LEU A 174 -28.94 25.31 -16.23
N GLY A 175 -27.78 25.95 -16.09
CA GLY A 175 -27.30 26.46 -14.80
C GLY A 175 -26.63 25.43 -13.88
N GLY A 176 -26.24 24.29 -14.42
CA GLY A 176 -25.44 23.32 -13.70
C GLY A 176 -26.06 21.91 -13.58
N THR A 177 -25.21 20.91 -13.49
CA THR A 177 -25.61 19.50 -13.31
C THR A 177 -25.83 19.12 -11.84
N THR A 178 -25.53 20.02 -10.90
CA THR A 178 -25.80 19.84 -9.46
C THR A 178 -27.13 20.48 -9.09
N PRO A 179 -28.15 19.69 -8.70
CA PRO A 179 -29.43 20.26 -8.25
C PRO A 179 -29.24 21.04 -6.94
N LEU A 180 -29.69 22.27 -6.89
CA LEU A 180 -29.83 23.07 -5.68
C LEU A 180 -31.17 22.74 -5.03
N GLU A 181 -31.20 21.93 -3.99
CA GLU A 181 -32.38 21.72 -3.16
C GLU A 181 -32.45 22.80 -2.07
N VAL A 182 -33.39 23.71 -2.17
CA VAL A 182 -33.70 24.65 -1.08
C VAL A 182 -34.87 24.08 -0.28
N ILE A 183 -34.55 23.51 0.88
CA ILE A 183 -35.58 23.08 1.85
C ILE A 183 -35.97 24.31 2.69
N LEU A 184 -37.22 24.79 2.50
CA LEU A 184 -37.83 25.87 3.29
C LEU A 184 -38.46 25.31 4.55
#